data_1d4c33826f3a6e686d5806095b2053ae
#
_entry.id   1d4c33826f3a6e686d5806095b2053ae
#
_cell.length_a   1.000
_cell.length_b   1.000
_cell.length_c   1.000
_cell.angle_alpha   90.00
_cell.angle_beta   90.00
_cell.angle_gamma   90.00
#
_symmetry.space_group_name_H-M   'P 1'
#
loop_
_entity.id
_entity.type
_entity.pdbx_description
1 polymer ?
#
loop_
_entity_poly.entity_id
_entity_poly.type
_entity_poly.pdbx_seq_one_letter_code
_entity_poly.pdbx_strand_id
1 'polypeptide(L)'
;MLQHEIFDSFRLPPGEFTKEFMSEVSSKSDGGAALVSARRQPVQGRSQETVRRILDAGAKLTATIPLDEITTSRIAEAAGLTIGAVYRFFPDRDAVLDAILHGHIERFRDVLVGYIKETDPPTPVALVNGAIDIYIRFMEQEPGLQALAAGGYLTVKTVAEDHAAALELARALREHLVNRLGYADTEALWLRIVISVEAAGHLLEFAFRRHEFAREQVIAEVKRLIVRYFFD
;
A
#
# COMPACT_ATOMS: atom_id res chain seq x y z
N MET A 1 -21.13 -2.36 10.97
CA MET A 1 -21.21 -3.79 10.62
C MET A 1 -20.85 -4.02 9.16
N LEU A 2 -21.51 -3.40 8.20
CA LEU A 2 -21.18 -3.53 6.75
C LEU A 2 -19.73 -3.22 6.39
N GLN A 3 -19.12 -2.19 6.95
CA GLN A 3 -17.72 -1.81 6.67
C GLN A 3 -16.69 -2.85 7.15
N HIS A 4 -17.04 -3.67 8.14
CA HIS A 4 -16.16 -4.72 8.65
C HIS A 4 -16.16 -5.94 7.71
N GLU A 5 -17.32 -6.30 7.19
CA GLU A 5 -17.48 -7.42 6.26
C GLU A 5 -16.86 -7.11 4.89
N ILE A 6 -16.97 -5.86 4.43
CA ILE A 6 -16.39 -5.41 3.16
C ILE A 6 -14.87 -5.41 3.24
N PHE A 7 -14.28 -4.89 4.33
CA PHE A 7 -12.84 -4.92 4.51
C PHE A 7 -12.30 -6.36 4.55
N ASP A 8 -13.02 -7.28 5.20
CA ASP A 8 -12.62 -8.69 5.26
C ASP A 8 -12.76 -9.40 3.89
N SER A 9 -13.66 -8.96 3.01
CA SER A 9 -13.81 -9.55 1.67
C SER A 9 -12.67 -9.16 0.70
N PHE A 10 -12.01 -8.01 0.92
CA PHE A 10 -10.79 -7.60 0.18
C PHE A 10 -9.49 -8.04 0.87
N ARG A 11 -9.59 -8.76 1.97
CA ARG A 11 -8.45 -9.19 2.74
C ARG A 11 -7.65 -10.25 1.99
N LEU A 12 -6.57 -9.82 1.33
CA LEU A 12 -5.48 -10.76 1.10
C LEU A 12 -4.88 -11.10 2.47
N PRO A 13 -4.54 -12.37 2.74
CA PRO A 13 -3.83 -12.74 3.96
C PRO A 13 -2.59 -11.85 4.14
N PRO A 14 -2.23 -11.49 5.38
CA PRO A 14 -1.04 -10.67 5.64
C PRO A 14 0.17 -11.24 4.90
N GLY A 15 0.83 -10.40 4.08
CA GLY A 15 1.99 -10.80 3.29
C GLY A 15 1.68 -11.36 1.89
N GLU A 16 0.42 -11.46 1.45
CA GLU A 16 0.15 -11.79 0.05
C GLU A 16 0.24 -10.53 -0.83
N PHE A 17 1.10 -10.61 -1.84
CA PHE A 17 1.30 -9.58 -2.84
C PHE A 17 0.53 -9.91 -4.12
N THR A 18 0.07 -8.88 -4.85
CA THR A 18 -0.69 -9.10 -6.08
C THR A 18 0.12 -9.84 -7.15
N LYS A 19 -0.55 -10.59 -8.04
CA LYS A 19 0.14 -11.31 -9.12
C LYS A 19 0.87 -10.36 -10.08
N GLU A 20 0.34 -9.15 -10.26
CA GLU A 20 0.93 -8.11 -11.10
C GLU A 20 2.22 -7.59 -10.49
N PHE A 21 2.21 -7.22 -9.21
CA PHE A 21 3.38 -6.82 -8.45
C PHE A 21 4.47 -7.91 -8.47
N MET A 22 4.08 -9.16 -8.22
CA MET A 22 4.99 -10.31 -8.25
C MET A 22 5.61 -10.51 -9.64
N SER A 23 4.85 -10.25 -10.71
CA SER A 23 5.33 -10.32 -12.09
C SER A 23 6.33 -9.21 -12.38
N GLU A 24 6.08 -7.99 -11.92
CA GLU A 24 6.98 -6.85 -12.09
C GLU A 24 8.32 -7.04 -11.38
N VAL A 25 8.30 -7.42 -10.12
CA VAL A 25 9.54 -7.70 -9.35
C VAL A 25 10.33 -8.84 -9.98
N SER A 26 9.66 -9.90 -10.45
CA SER A 26 10.32 -11.03 -11.12
C SER A 26 10.90 -10.66 -12.48
N SER A 27 10.27 -9.78 -13.24
CA SER A 27 10.73 -9.36 -14.58
C SER A 27 11.97 -8.47 -14.53
N LYS A 28 12.15 -7.67 -13.49
CA LYS A 28 13.34 -6.83 -13.28
C LYS A 28 14.63 -7.65 -13.04
N SER A 29 14.49 -8.93 -12.62
CA SER A 29 15.63 -9.83 -12.43
C SER A 29 16.13 -10.49 -13.72
N ASP A 30 15.33 -10.52 -14.78
CA ASP A 30 15.64 -11.22 -16.05
C ASP A 30 16.20 -10.29 -17.15
N GLY A 31 16.91 -9.23 -16.81
CA GLY A 31 17.55 -8.30 -17.76
C GLY A 31 18.61 -8.95 -18.63
N GLY A 32 18.21 -9.77 -19.60
CA GLY A 32 19.06 -10.32 -20.63
C GLY A 32 18.54 -11.61 -21.25
N ALA A 33 17.70 -11.53 -22.25
CA ALA A 33 17.62 -12.36 -23.44
C ALA A 33 16.18 -12.45 -24.00
N ALA A 34 15.96 -11.77 -25.12
CA ALA A 34 14.85 -12.08 -26.01
C ALA A 34 15.14 -13.41 -26.71
N LEU A 35 14.07 -14.19 -26.91
CA LEU A 35 13.86 -15.39 -27.72
C LEU A 35 13.71 -16.69 -26.91
N VAL A 36 12.50 -17.18 -26.92
CA VAL A 36 11.93 -18.53 -27.00
C VAL A 36 10.68 -18.70 -26.10
N SER A 37 9.51 -18.74 -26.74
CA SER A 37 8.21 -18.60 -26.05
C SER A 37 7.58 -19.87 -25.47
N ALA A 38 8.18 -21.05 -25.55
CA ALA A 38 7.52 -22.30 -25.16
C ALA A 38 8.03 -22.94 -23.85
N ARG A 39 9.12 -22.46 -23.24
CA ARG A 39 9.66 -22.97 -21.97
C ARG A 39 9.57 -22.01 -20.79
N ARG A 40 8.94 -20.85 -20.97
CA ARG A 40 8.91 -19.75 -19.96
C ARG A 40 7.98 -19.98 -18.77
N GLN A 41 6.85 -20.65 -18.90
CA GLN A 41 5.88 -20.79 -17.81
C GLN A 41 6.41 -21.50 -16.54
N PRO A 42 7.11 -22.64 -16.59
CA PRO A 42 7.59 -23.30 -15.37
C PRO A 42 8.75 -22.56 -14.68
N VAL A 43 9.58 -21.84 -15.42
CA VAL A 43 10.72 -21.06 -14.88
C VAL A 43 10.20 -19.77 -14.25
N GLN A 44 9.26 -19.09 -14.88
CA GLN A 44 8.64 -17.88 -14.38
C GLN A 44 7.86 -18.13 -13.09
N GLY A 45 7.12 -19.24 -12.99
CA GLY A 45 6.40 -19.63 -11.77
C GLY A 45 7.33 -19.90 -10.59
N ARG A 46 8.49 -20.54 -10.82
CA ARG A 46 9.50 -20.80 -9.76
C ARG A 46 10.16 -19.49 -9.28
N SER A 47 10.44 -18.56 -10.19
CA SER A 47 11.02 -17.26 -9.85
C SER A 47 10.03 -16.44 -9.02
N GLN A 48 8.76 -16.38 -9.43
CA GLN A 48 7.70 -15.70 -8.67
C GLN A 48 7.51 -16.31 -7.27
N GLU A 49 7.49 -17.63 -7.16
CA GLU A 49 7.38 -18.29 -5.85
C GLU A 49 8.58 -17.97 -4.95
N THR A 50 9.79 -17.88 -5.51
CA THR A 50 10.98 -17.50 -4.73
C THR A 50 10.88 -16.06 -4.25
N VAL A 51 10.48 -15.11 -5.12
CA VAL A 51 10.26 -13.71 -4.76
C VAL A 51 9.19 -13.60 -3.66
N ARG A 52 8.04 -14.29 -3.82
CA ARG A 52 6.99 -14.32 -2.83
C ARG A 52 7.51 -14.76 -1.45
N ARG A 53 8.26 -15.85 -1.38
CA ARG A 53 8.86 -16.35 -0.12
C ARG A 53 9.79 -15.32 0.52
N ILE A 54 10.58 -14.60 -0.28
CA ILE A 54 11.47 -13.53 0.23
C ILE A 54 10.64 -12.38 0.83
N LEU A 55 9.62 -11.92 0.10
CA LEU A 55 8.77 -10.81 0.55
C LEU A 55 7.92 -11.21 1.77
N ASP A 56 7.32 -12.40 1.79
CA ASP A 56 6.55 -12.90 2.93
C ASP A 56 7.43 -13.03 4.19
N ALA A 57 8.67 -13.53 4.04
CA ALA A 57 9.62 -13.63 5.14
C ALA A 57 10.05 -12.24 5.65
N GLY A 58 10.36 -11.32 4.75
CA GLY A 58 10.70 -9.94 5.08
C GLY A 58 9.54 -9.23 5.79
N ALA A 59 8.32 -9.33 5.28
CA ALA A 59 7.13 -8.74 5.89
C ALA A 59 6.86 -9.29 7.32
N LYS A 60 7.09 -10.57 7.56
CA LYS A 60 7.01 -11.14 8.92
C LYS A 60 8.09 -10.58 9.84
N LEU A 61 9.31 -10.40 9.34
CA LEU A 61 10.40 -9.83 10.13
C LEU A 61 10.11 -8.37 10.47
N THR A 62 9.60 -7.54 9.55
CA THR A 62 9.22 -6.14 9.84
C THR A 62 8.15 -6.02 10.93
N ALA A 63 7.33 -7.03 11.11
CA ALA A 63 6.30 -7.08 12.14
C ALA A 63 6.82 -7.60 13.51
N THR A 64 8.00 -8.23 13.57
CA THR A 64 8.42 -9.01 14.75
C THR A 64 9.74 -8.58 15.36
N ILE A 65 10.64 -7.93 14.61
CA ILE A 65 11.92 -7.45 15.10
C ILE A 65 12.18 -6.01 14.66
N PRO A 66 13.07 -5.26 15.36
CA PRO A 66 13.50 -3.93 14.95
C PRO A 66 14.07 -3.92 13.53
N LEU A 67 13.79 -2.84 12.77
CA LEU A 67 14.18 -2.75 11.36
C LEU A 67 15.70 -2.77 11.15
N ASP A 68 16.47 -2.22 12.07
CA ASP A 68 17.93 -2.22 12.06
C ASP A 68 18.55 -3.61 12.27
N GLU A 69 17.78 -4.52 12.87
CA GLU A 69 18.18 -5.92 13.03
C GLU A 69 17.85 -6.79 11.80
N ILE A 70 17.01 -6.33 10.86
CA ILE A 70 16.70 -7.06 9.64
C ILE A 70 17.92 -7.02 8.73
N THR A 71 18.38 -8.20 8.32
CA THR A 71 19.49 -8.37 7.36
C THR A 71 19.07 -9.29 6.22
N THR A 72 19.75 -9.20 5.08
CA THR A 72 19.53 -10.12 3.94
C THR A 72 19.69 -11.58 4.36
N SER A 73 20.62 -11.88 5.29
CA SER A 73 20.81 -13.22 5.83
C SER A 73 19.62 -13.71 6.65
N ARG A 74 19.06 -12.87 7.52
CA ARG A 74 17.84 -13.20 8.30
C ARG A 74 16.63 -13.39 7.40
N ILE A 75 16.50 -12.56 6.35
CA ILE A 75 15.43 -12.73 5.35
C ILE A 75 15.59 -14.09 4.63
N ALA A 76 16.81 -14.43 4.18
CA ALA A 76 17.08 -15.69 3.52
C ALA A 76 16.74 -16.91 4.43
N GLU A 77 17.18 -16.86 5.68
CA GLU A 77 16.90 -17.89 6.69
C GLU A 77 15.39 -18.05 6.92
N ALA A 78 14.68 -16.94 7.17
CA ALA A 78 13.23 -16.95 7.38
C ALA A 78 12.45 -17.43 6.14
N ALA A 79 12.96 -17.15 4.93
CA ALA A 79 12.40 -17.64 3.69
C ALA A 79 12.74 -19.12 3.39
N GLY A 80 13.65 -19.75 4.15
CA GLY A 80 14.17 -21.08 3.86
C GLY A 80 14.96 -21.13 2.54
N LEU A 81 15.74 -20.09 2.26
CA LEU A 81 16.53 -19.91 1.04
C LEU A 81 18.01 -19.67 1.37
N THR A 82 18.88 -19.86 0.38
CA THR A 82 20.25 -19.39 0.50
C THR A 82 20.34 -17.88 0.32
N ILE A 83 21.33 -17.24 0.93
CA ILE A 83 21.55 -15.80 0.76
C ILE A 83 21.80 -15.43 -0.71
N GLY A 84 22.46 -16.30 -1.49
CA GLY A 84 22.65 -16.13 -2.93
C GLY A 84 21.35 -16.16 -3.73
N ALA A 85 20.33 -16.89 -3.25
CA ALA A 85 19.02 -16.89 -3.88
C ALA A 85 18.31 -15.53 -3.66
N VAL A 86 18.51 -14.87 -2.52
CA VAL A 86 17.96 -13.53 -2.27
C VAL A 86 18.68 -12.50 -3.14
N TYR A 87 20.03 -12.50 -3.17
CA TYR A 87 20.81 -11.57 -4.00
C TYR A 87 20.55 -11.66 -5.50
N ARG A 88 20.04 -12.79 -5.96
CA ARG A 88 19.60 -12.93 -7.35
C ARG A 88 18.45 -11.99 -7.71
N PHE A 89 17.55 -11.68 -6.77
CA PHE A 89 16.36 -10.86 -7.01
C PHE A 89 16.46 -9.46 -6.41
N PHE A 90 17.18 -9.31 -5.30
CA PHE A 90 17.29 -8.07 -4.55
C PHE A 90 18.76 -7.78 -4.27
N PRO A 91 19.29 -6.59 -4.66
CA PRO A 91 20.70 -6.25 -4.48
C PRO A 91 21.11 -6.14 -3.01
N ASP A 92 20.17 -5.77 -2.14
CA ASP A 92 20.38 -5.56 -0.72
C ASP A 92 19.07 -5.72 0.08
N ARG A 93 19.19 -5.51 1.40
CA ARG A 93 18.05 -5.53 2.32
C ARG A 93 17.03 -4.45 2.00
N ASP A 94 17.50 -3.26 1.70
CA ASP A 94 16.63 -2.09 1.53
C ASP A 94 15.76 -2.26 0.28
N ALA A 95 16.27 -2.89 -0.77
CA ALA A 95 15.48 -3.28 -1.94
C ALA A 95 14.34 -4.28 -1.60
N VAL A 96 14.57 -5.17 -0.62
CA VAL A 96 13.49 -6.07 -0.13
C VAL A 96 12.46 -5.26 0.65
N LEU A 97 12.88 -4.36 1.55
CA LEU A 97 11.98 -3.53 2.36
C LEU A 97 11.16 -2.57 1.49
N ASP A 98 11.78 -1.96 0.48
CA ASP A 98 11.10 -1.13 -0.53
C ASP A 98 10.01 -1.92 -1.27
N ALA A 99 10.33 -3.14 -1.72
CA ALA A 99 9.37 -3.98 -2.40
C ALA A 99 8.20 -4.40 -1.50
N ILE A 100 8.46 -4.65 -0.21
CA ILE A 100 7.41 -4.93 0.78
C ILE A 100 6.51 -3.69 0.97
N LEU A 101 7.10 -2.52 1.14
CA LEU A 101 6.35 -1.27 1.29
C LEU A 101 5.49 -0.97 0.06
N HIS A 102 6.06 -1.12 -1.14
CA HIS A 102 5.31 -0.96 -2.38
C HIS A 102 4.12 -1.91 -2.48
N GLY A 103 4.30 -3.20 -2.14
CA GLY A 103 3.19 -4.16 -2.10
C GLY A 103 2.10 -3.79 -1.09
N HIS A 104 2.44 -3.17 0.04
CA HIS A 104 1.44 -2.64 0.99
C HIS A 104 0.67 -1.45 0.40
N ILE A 105 1.35 -0.52 -0.30
CA ILE A 105 0.74 0.63 -0.95
C ILE A 105 -0.27 0.18 -2.02
N GLU A 106 0.12 -0.76 -2.89
CA GLU A 106 -0.78 -1.30 -3.91
C GLU A 106 -2.01 -1.98 -3.30
N ARG A 107 -1.80 -2.80 -2.28
CA ARG A 107 -2.87 -3.50 -1.59
C ARG A 107 -3.84 -2.54 -0.89
N PHE A 108 -3.32 -1.49 -0.25
CA PHE A 108 -4.15 -0.44 0.35
C PHE A 108 -5.01 0.26 -0.71
N ARG A 109 -4.42 0.63 -1.85
CA ARG A 109 -5.13 1.22 -2.99
C ARG A 109 -6.29 0.33 -3.43
N ASP A 110 -6.05 -0.97 -3.62
CA ASP A 110 -7.07 -1.92 -4.07
C ASP A 110 -8.22 -2.07 -3.07
N VAL A 111 -7.91 -2.15 -1.78
CA VAL A 111 -8.91 -2.17 -0.70
C VAL A 111 -9.77 -0.90 -0.71
N LEU A 112 -9.16 0.26 -0.90
CA LEU A 112 -9.88 1.54 -0.85
C LEU A 112 -10.73 1.77 -2.10
N VAL A 113 -10.21 1.42 -3.29
CA VAL A 113 -10.99 1.46 -4.53
C VAL A 113 -12.16 0.47 -4.48
N GLY A 114 -11.93 -0.73 -3.94
CA GLY A 114 -12.96 -1.72 -3.70
C GLY A 114 -14.04 -1.19 -2.76
N TYR A 115 -13.67 -0.60 -1.63
CA TYR A 115 -14.61 0.04 -0.71
C TYR A 115 -15.52 1.04 -1.42
N ILE A 116 -14.97 1.95 -2.22
CA ILE A 116 -15.75 2.97 -2.94
C ILE A 116 -16.79 2.31 -3.86
N LYS A 117 -16.38 1.28 -4.61
CA LYS A 117 -17.25 0.58 -5.56
C LYS A 117 -18.37 -0.23 -4.90
N GLU A 118 -18.09 -0.87 -3.77
CA GLU A 118 -19.04 -1.79 -3.13
C GLU A 118 -20.00 -1.08 -2.17
N THR A 119 -19.53 -0.05 -1.46
CA THR A 119 -20.38 0.67 -0.50
C THR A 119 -21.19 1.78 -1.13
N ASP A 120 -20.77 2.26 -2.32
CA ASP A 120 -21.39 3.37 -3.04
C ASP A 120 -21.76 4.53 -2.08
N PRO A 121 -20.77 5.17 -1.42
CA PRO A 121 -21.04 6.13 -0.35
C PRO A 121 -21.98 7.25 -0.79
N PRO A 122 -23.12 7.48 -0.07
CA PRO A 122 -24.19 8.35 -0.57
C PRO A 122 -23.88 9.84 -0.45
N THR A 123 -22.84 10.21 0.28
CA THR A 123 -22.43 11.61 0.46
C THR A 123 -20.90 11.72 0.49
N PRO A 124 -20.34 12.90 0.12
CA PRO A 124 -18.91 13.11 0.20
C PRO A 124 -18.37 12.97 1.65
N VAL A 125 -19.16 13.33 2.67
CA VAL A 125 -18.79 13.12 4.09
C VAL A 125 -18.64 11.62 4.40
N ALA A 126 -19.58 10.79 3.92
CA ALA A 126 -19.52 9.34 4.08
C ALA A 126 -18.31 8.76 3.36
N LEU A 127 -18.05 9.24 2.13
CA LEU A 127 -16.90 8.84 1.32
C LEU A 127 -15.57 9.12 2.04
N VAL A 128 -15.36 10.36 2.50
CA VAL A 128 -14.14 10.78 3.21
C VAL A 128 -13.96 10.01 4.52
N ASN A 129 -14.99 9.95 5.35
CA ASN A 129 -14.91 9.26 6.63
C ASN A 129 -14.61 7.76 6.45
N GLY A 130 -15.30 7.11 5.51
CA GLY A 130 -15.08 5.70 5.24
C GLY A 130 -13.68 5.41 4.68
N ALA A 131 -13.17 6.25 3.77
CA ALA A 131 -11.81 6.13 3.25
C ALA A 131 -10.77 6.22 4.38
N ILE A 132 -10.93 7.18 5.30
CA ILE A 132 -10.06 7.33 6.47
C ILE A 132 -10.18 6.12 7.41
N ASP A 133 -11.39 5.60 7.65
CA ASP A 133 -11.60 4.43 8.50
C ASP A 133 -10.98 3.16 7.90
N ILE A 134 -10.98 3.02 6.58
CA ILE A 134 -10.29 1.94 5.87
C ILE A 134 -8.77 2.06 6.04
N TYR A 135 -8.20 3.27 5.88
CA TYR A 135 -6.77 3.49 6.10
C TYR A 135 -6.35 3.09 7.52
N ILE A 136 -7.09 3.52 8.54
CA ILE A 136 -6.80 3.21 9.94
C ILE A 136 -6.78 1.71 10.17
N ARG A 137 -7.82 1.00 9.71
CA ARG A 137 -7.91 -0.46 9.85
C ARG A 137 -6.78 -1.17 9.12
N PHE A 138 -6.45 -0.72 7.93
CA PHE A 138 -5.33 -1.27 7.16
C PHE A 138 -4.02 -1.13 7.93
N MET A 139 -3.71 0.05 8.44
CA MET A 139 -2.53 0.29 9.27
C MET A 139 -2.51 -0.56 10.54
N GLU A 140 -3.64 -0.73 11.23
CA GLU A 140 -3.74 -1.54 12.45
C GLU A 140 -3.53 -3.04 12.20
N GLN A 141 -3.90 -3.52 11.03
CA GLN A 141 -3.75 -4.93 10.64
C GLN A 141 -2.39 -5.27 10.06
N GLU A 142 -1.57 -4.26 9.76
CA GLU A 142 -0.27 -4.41 9.10
C GLU A 142 0.87 -3.81 9.98
N PRO A 143 1.23 -4.44 11.10
CA PRO A 143 2.26 -3.92 12.00
C PRO A 143 3.62 -3.75 11.31
N GLY A 144 3.93 -4.57 10.31
CA GLY A 144 5.14 -4.42 9.49
C GLY A 144 5.14 -3.12 8.68
N LEU A 145 3.99 -2.70 8.16
CA LEU A 145 3.83 -1.42 7.48
C LEU A 145 4.03 -0.24 8.43
N GLN A 146 3.47 -0.31 9.65
CA GLN A 146 3.69 0.72 10.67
C GLN A 146 5.19 0.88 10.98
N ALA A 147 5.93 -0.23 11.12
CA ALA A 147 7.37 -0.21 11.37
C ALA A 147 8.13 0.43 10.20
N LEU A 148 7.81 0.08 8.96
CA LEU A 148 8.42 0.65 7.75
C LEU A 148 8.15 2.15 7.63
N ALA A 149 6.92 2.59 7.83
CA ALA A 149 6.54 3.99 7.82
C ALA A 149 7.26 4.79 8.92
N ALA A 150 7.31 4.27 10.15
CA ALA A 150 8.00 4.90 11.28
C ALA A 150 9.53 4.95 11.09
N GLY A 151 10.11 3.96 10.42
CA GLY A 151 11.54 3.84 10.16
C GLY A 151 12.08 4.75 9.05
N GLY A 152 11.20 5.49 8.36
CA GLY A 152 11.61 6.40 7.28
C GLY A 152 12.14 5.69 6.03
N TYR A 153 11.70 4.47 5.77
CA TYR A 153 12.09 3.66 4.59
C TYR A 153 11.44 4.12 3.28
N LEU A 154 11.09 5.38 3.18
CA LEU A 154 10.61 5.98 1.93
C LEU A 154 11.82 6.37 1.08
N THR A 155 12.17 5.55 0.10
CA THR A 155 13.15 5.92 -0.94
C THR A 155 12.52 6.90 -1.92
N VAL A 156 13.34 7.57 -2.74
CA VAL A 156 12.84 8.44 -3.82
C VAL A 156 11.90 7.69 -4.76
N LYS A 157 12.17 6.41 -5.02
CA LYS A 157 11.33 5.56 -5.85
C LYS A 157 10.00 5.25 -5.16
N THR A 158 10.04 4.86 -3.90
CA THR A 158 8.83 4.55 -3.11
C THR A 158 7.94 5.78 -2.94
N VAL A 159 8.52 6.97 -2.76
CA VAL A 159 7.78 8.25 -2.73
C VAL A 159 7.07 8.51 -4.07
N ALA A 160 7.71 8.25 -5.20
CA ALA A 160 7.08 8.42 -6.51
C ALA A 160 5.94 7.39 -6.74
N GLU A 161 6.11 6.17 -6.28
CA GLU A 161 5.10 5.11 -6.34
C GLU A 161 3.92 5.41 -5.39
N ASP A 162 4.18 5.91 -4.20
CA ASP A 162 3.15 6.39 -3.25
C ASP A 162 2.33 7.53 -3.85
N HIS A 163 2.98 8.51 -4.48
CA HIS A 163 2.29 9.59 -5.19
C HIS A 163 1.45 9.06 -6.37
N ALA A 164 1.94 8.09 -7.13
CA ALA A 164 1.16 7.46 -8.20
C ALA A 164 -0.09 6.76 -7.66
N ALA A 165 0.03 6.01 -6.55
CA ALA A 165 -1.09 5.38 -5.87
C ALA A 165 -2.10 6.40 -5.32
N ALA A 166 -1.61 7.51 -4.75
CA ALA A 166 -2.45 8.62 -4.30
C ALA A 166 -3.25 9.24 -5.45
N LEU A 167 -2.64 9.40 -6.63
CA LEU A 167 -3.34 9.90 -7.83
C LEU A 167 -4.39 8.91 -8.35
N GLU A 168 -4.13 7.62 -8.30
CA GLU A 168 -5.12 6.60 -8.69
C GLU A 168 -6.32 6.60 -7.74
N LEU A 169 -6.07 6.71 -6.43
CA LEU A 169 -7.12 6.90 -5.45
C LEU A 169 -7.92 8.19 -5.72
N ALA A 170 -7.22 9.30 -5.97
CA ALA A 170 -7.86 10.56 -6.30
C ALA A 170 -8.76 10.43 -7.55
N ARG A 171 -8.37 9.65 -8.58
CA ARG A 171 -9.20 9.36 -9.75
C ARG A 171 -10.46 8.58 -9.38
N ALA A 172 -10.35 7.55 -8.53
CA ALA A 172 -11.51 6.77 -8.09
C ALA A 172 -12.50 7.64 -7.28
N LEU A 173 -12.00 8.52 -6.41
CA LEU A 173 -12.81 9.48 -5.68
C LEU A 173 -13.51 10.46 -6.63
N ARG A 174 -12.79 11.01 -7.62
CA ARG A 174 -13.36 11.90 -8.65
C ARG A 174 -14.48 11.22 -9.43
N GLU A 175 -14.24 9.99 -9.89
CA GLU A 175 -15.24 9.20 -10.60
C GLU A 175 -16.52 9.03 -9.78
N HIS A 176 -16.40 8.69 -8.51
CA HIS A 176 -17.54 8.56 -7.62
C HIS A 176 -18.28 9.89 -7.40
N LEU A 177 -17.55 10.98 -7.10
CA LEU A 177 -18.13 12.30 -6.88
C LEU A 177 -18.89 12.83 -8.11
N VAL A 178 -18.30 12.66 -9.29
CA VAL A 178 -18.91 13.14 -10.55
C VAL A 178 -20.08 12.25 -10.98
N ASN A 179 -19.86 10.93 -11.09
CA ASN A 179 -20.81 10.03 -11.70
C ASN A 179 -21.96 9.61 -10.75
N ARG A 180 -21.69 9.55 -9.44
CA ARG A 180 -22.68 9.10 -8.45
C ARG A 180 -23.28 10.23 -7.63
N LEU A 181 -22.47 11.22 -7.25
CA LEU A 181 -22.91 12.32 -6.40
C LEU A 181 -23.23 13.61 -7.19
N GLY A 182 -23.06 13.61 -8.52
CA GLY A 182 -23.47 14.71 -9.40
C GLY A 182 -22.63 15.98 -9.32
N TYR A 183 -21.38 15.90 -8.82
CA TYR A 183 -20.47 17.04 -8.81
C TYR A 183 -20.05 17.41 -10.24
N ALA A 184 -19.91 18.72 -10.48
CA ALA A 184 -19.37 19.19 -11.75
C ALA A 184 -17.90 18.78 -11.91
N ASP A 185 -17.57 18.16 -13.04
CA ASP A 185 -16.20 17.73 -13.34
C ASP A 185 -15.33 18.92 -13.75
N THR A 186 -14.69 19.54 -12.77
CA THR A 186 -13.88 20.75 -12.94
C THR A 186 -12.43 20.50 -12.50
N GLU A 187 -11.52 21.34 -13.02
CA GLU A 187 -10.12 21.34 -12.56
C GLU A 187 -10.00 21.70 -11.08
N ALA A 188 -10.85 22.58 -10.57
CA ALA A 188 -10.92 22.93 -9.16
C ALA A 188 -11.32 21.74 -8.28
N LEU A 189 -12.30 20.93 -8.70
CA LEU A 189 -12.66 19.70 -8.01
C LEU A 189 -11.48 18.72 -7.98
N TRP A 190 -10.82 18.53 -9.12
CA TRP A 190 -9.65 17.67 -9.21
C TRP A 190 -8.54 18.08 -8.25
N LEU A 191 -8.19 19.37 -8.25
CA LEU A 191 -7.18 19.91 -7.34
C LEU A 191 -7.54 19.70 -5.87
N ARG A 192 -8.81 19.94 -5.48
CA ARG A 192 -9.29 19.69 -4.12
C ARG A 192 -9.17 18.21 -3.72
N ILE A 193 -9.51 17.29 -4.61
CA ILE A 193 -9.38 15.86 -4.33
C ILE A 193 -7.92 15.48 -4.11
N VAL A 194 -7.02 15.88 -5.01
CA VAL A 194 -5.59 15.57 -4.91
C VAL A 194 -5.01 16.10 -3.61
N ILE A 195 -5.26 17.38 -3.29
CA ILE A 195 -4.79 17.97 -2.02
C ILE A 195 -5.37 17.23 -0.81
N SER A 196 -6.65 16.84 -0.86
CA SER A 196 -7.29 16.09 0.24
C SER A 196 -6.64 14.73 0.46
N VAL A 197 -6.33 14.00 -0.61
CA VAL A 197 -5.70 12.66 -0.53
C VAL A 197 -4.28 12.78 0.03
N GLU A 198 -3.46 13.69 -0.52
CA GLU A 198 -2.08 13.92 -0.06
C GLU A 198 -2.05 14.38 1.40
N ALA A 199 -2.88 15.37 1.76
CA ALA A 199 -2.95 15.88 3.13
C ALA A 199 -3.42 14.80 4.11
N ALA A 200 -4.46 14.05 3.76
CA ALA A 200 -4.97 12.98 4.60
C ALA A 200 -3.91 11.90 4.83
N GLY A 201 -3.21 11.45 3.77
CA GLY A 201 -2.15 10.45 3.86
C GLY A 201 -1.07 10.86 4.87
N HIS A 202 -0.50 12.04 4.70
CA HIS A 202 0.56 12.54 5.58
C HIS A 202 0.10 12.79 7.02
N LEU A 203 -1.10 13.33 7.23
CA LEU A 203 -1.63 13.58 8.57
C LEU A 203 -2.02 12.27 9.28
N LEU A 204 -2.51 11.29 8.57
CA LEU A 204 -2.79 9.97 9.13
C LEU A 204 -1.50 9.22 9.47
N GLU A 205 -0.48 9.30 8.62
CA GLU A 205 0.85 8.77 8.94
C GLU A 205 1.41 9.40 10.23
N PHE A 206 1.26 10.73 10.39
CA PHE A 206 1.62 11.41 11.63
C PHE A 206 0.91 10.82 12.85
N ALA A 207 -0.39 10.47 12.74
CA ALA A 207 -1.15 9.86 13.82
C ALA A 207 -0.60 8.49 14.28
N PHE A 208 0.07 7.74 13.39
CA PHE A 208 0.71 6.47 13.72
C PHE A 208 2.17 6.61 14.16
N ARG A 209 2.87 7.66 13.75
CA ARG A 209 4.31 7.87 14.06
C ARG A 209 4.57 8.64 15.35
N ARG A 210 3.66 9.50 15.77
CA ARG A 210 3.83 10.40 16.91
C ARG A 210 2.91 10.00 18.06
N HIS A 211 3.46 10.03 19.28
CA HIS A 211 2.74 9.68 20.51
C HIS A 211 2.47 10.89 21.40
N GLU A 212 2.67 12.11 20.89
CA GLU A 212 2.46 13.37 21.63
C GLU A 212 0.97 13.64 21.87
N PHE A 213 0.10 13.10 20.98
CA PHE A 213 -1.34 13.23 21.07
C PHE A 213 -2.01 11.86 20.99
N ALA A 214 -3.19 11.71 21.56
CA ALA A 214 -3.98 10.49 21.38
C ALA A 214 -4.33 10.31 19.89
N ARG A 215 -4.08 9.14 19.35
CA ARG A 215 -4.31 8.81 17.92
C ARG A 215 -5.73 9.18 17.48
N GLU A 216 -6.73 8.83 18.28
CA GLU A 216 -8.14 9.08 17.99
C GLU A 216 -8.45 10.58 17.88
N GLN A 217 -7.78 11.42 18.66
CA GLN A 217 -7.92 12.87 18.57
C GLN A 217 -7.34 13.40 17.26
N VAL A 218 -6.16 12.95 16.86
CA VAL A 218 -5.54 13.33 15.58
C VAL A 218 -6.44 12.89 14.42
N ILE A 219 -6.92 11.66 14.43
CA ILE A 219 -7.83 11.14 13.39
C ILE A 219 -9.11 11.98 13.29
N ALA A 220 -9.72 12.35 14.43
CA ALA A 220 -10.92 13.18 14.44
C ALA A 220 -10.66 14.57 13.84
N GLU A 221 -9.50 15.18 14.11
CA GLU A 221 -9.11 16.47 13.51
C GLU A 221 -8.84 16.33 12.00
N VAL A 222 -8.18 15.26 11.57
CA VAL A 222 -7.96 14.98 10.13
C VAL A 222 -9.30 14.85 9.41
N LYS A 223 -10.24 14.06 9.90
CA LYS A 223 -11.58 13.94 9.33
C LYS A 223 -12.28 15.30 9.22
N ARG A 224 -12.23 16.09 10.29
CA ARG A 224 -12.83 17.44 10.32
C ARG A 224 -12.18 18.38 9.31
N LEU A 225 -10.84 18.36 9.23
CA LEU A 225 -10.07 19.19 8.30
C LEU A 225 -10.42 18.87 6.85
N ILE A 226 -10.35 17.61 6.47
CA ILE A 226 -10.60 17.18 5.09
C ILE A 226 -12.05 17.45 4.69
N VAL A 227 -13.02 17.14 5.55
CA VAL A 227 -14.43 17.43 5.27
C VAL A 227 -14.66 18.92 5.08
N ARG A 228 -14.11 19.78 5.94
CA ARG A 228 -14.26 21.24 5.79
C ARG A 228 -13.61 21.77 4.52
N TYR A 229 -12.37 21.36 4.27
CA TYR A 229 -11.66 21.78 3.05
C TYR A 229 -12.42 21.40 1.77
N PHE A 230 -13.11 20.27 1.81
CA PHE A 230 -13.84 19.78 0.65
C PHE A 230 -15.15 20.54 0.39
N PHE A 231 -15.83 21.02 1.46
CA PHE A 231 -17.18 21.63 1.39
C PHE A 231 -17.21 23.17 1.52
N ASP A 232 -16.16 23.79 2.03
CA ASP A 232 -16.00 25.24 2.06
C ASP A 232 -15.40 25.75 0.74
#